data_ecd1eab8b77ebc54d479da6a42edba4d
#
_entry.id   ecd1eab8b77ebc54d479da6a42edba4d
#
_cell.length_a   1.000
_cell.length_b   1.000
_cell.length_c   1.000
_cell.angle_alpha   90.00
_cell.angle_beta   90.00
_cell.angle_gamma   90.00
#
_symmetry.space_group_name_H-M   'P 1'
#
loop_
_entity.id
_entity.type
_entity.pdbx_description
1 polymer ?
#
loop_
_entity_poly.entity_id
_entity_poly.type
_entity_poly.pdbx_seq_one_letter_code
_entity_poly.pdbx_strand_id
1 'polypeptide(L)'
;MKNEDVLDLVKQCNLSEGEELIPRKAYLFNKKFREFVGERIEYNSEEIIVLVESGIKVGGIYRMGSVDIHVVMEEKYRGQHILSNFLKTGTIGKIWPENTSVELCGVYTQEEYDKKKYLAQLCHMSIKNEQEIEKRLTYIEECKKKYKR
;
A
#
# COMPACT_ATOMS: atom_id res chain seq x y z
N MET A 1 -6.08 -7.72 -5.24
CA MET A 1 -5.69 -8.74 -4.24
C MET A 1 -6.33 -8.42 -2.91
N LYS A 2 -6.84 -9.43 -2.21
CA LYS A 2 -7.49 -9.25 -0.91
C LYS A 2 -6.45 -9.14 0.21
N ASN A 3 -6.80 -8.48 1.31
CA ASN A 3 -5.92 -8.36 2.48
C ASN A 3 -5.43 -9.72 3.00
N GLU A 4 -6.31 -10.71 3.02
CA GLU A 4 -5.99 -12.08 3.46
C GLU A 4 -4.92 -12.72 2.59
N ASP A 5 -4.96 -12.48 1.27
CA ASP A 5 -3.97 -13.01 0.33
C ASP A 5 -2.59 -12.40 0.58
N VAL A 6 -2.53 -11.12 0.88
CA VAL A 6 -1.27 -10.43 1.20
C VAL A 6 -0.71 -10.92 2.54
N LEU A 7 -1.56 -11.13 3.54
CA LEU A 7 -1.14 -11.70 4.83
C LEU A 7 -0.61 -13.13 4.67
N ASP A 8 -1.22 -13.93 3.79
CA ASP A 8 -0.73 -15.28 3.48
C ASP A 8 0.66 -15.22 2.84
N LEU A 9 0.88 -14.29 1.92
CA LEU A 9 2.21 -14.07 1.34
C LEU A 9 3.23 -13.67 2.41
N VAL A 10 2.87 -12.80 3.32
CA VAL A 10 3.72 -12.39 4.44
C VAL A 10 4.14 -13.61 5.26
N LYS A 11 3.19 -14.49 5.57
CA LYS A 11 3.47 -15.71 6.36
C LYS A 11 4.39 -16.68 5.64
N GLN A 12 4.34 -16.73 4.31
CA GLN A 12 5.17 -17.61 3.50
C GLN A 12 6.61 -17.12 3.32
N CYS A 13 6.89 -15.83 3.59
CA CYS A 13 8.22 -15.27 3.42
C CYS A 13 9.18 -15.81 4.50
N ASN A 14 10.31 -16.38 4.06
CA ASN A 14 11.38 -16.78 4.95
C ASN A 14 12.30 -15.58 5.21
N LEU A 15 12.28 -15.06 6.43
CA LEU A 15 13.01 -13.82 6.78
C LEU A 15 14.52 -13.91 6.53
N SER A 16 15.10 -15.12 6.55
CA SER A 16 16.52 -15.29 6.24
C SER A 16 16.87 -15.07 4.77
N GLU A 17 15.86 -15.08 3.89
CA GLU A 17 16.03 -14.87 2.45
C GLU A 17 15.71 -13.43 2.02
N GLY A 18 15.13 -12.65 2.90
CA GLY A 18 14.76 -11.25 2.63
C GLY A 18 15.91 -10.28 2.85
N GLU A 19 15.88 -9.17 2.11
CA GLU A 19 16.80 -8.06 2.36
C GLU A 19 16.33 -7.28 3.59
N GLU A 20 17.18 -7.19 4.61
CA GLU A 20 16.85 -6.44 5.82
C GLU A 20 16.95 -4.94 5.56
N LEU A 21 15.83 -4.23 5.71
CA LEU A 21 15.74 -2.79 5.48
C LEU A 21 16.02 -1.98 6.74
N ILE A 22 15.48 -2.45 7.85
CA ILE A 22 15.70 -1.87 9.17
C ILE A 22 15.96 -3.05 10.10
N PRO A 23 17.06 -3.04 10.85
CA PRO A 23 17.42 -4.19 11.67
C PRO A 23 16.25 -4.74 12.50
N ARG A 24 15.91 -6.00 12.26
CA ARG A 24 14.87 -6.78 12.96
C ARG A 24 13.43 -6.23 12.86
N LYS A 25 13.14 -5.28 11.94
CA LYS A 25 11.80 -4.69 11.83
C LYS A 25 11.16 -4.76 10.45
N ALA A 26 11.94 -4.81 9.38
CA ALA A 26 11.40 -4.88 8.03
C ALA A 26 12.34 -5.62 7.09
N TYR A 27 11.75 -6.41 6.20
CA TYR A 27 12.47 -7.20 5.20
C TYR A 27 11.82 -7.04 3.84
N LEU A 28 12.63 -6.81 2.81
CA LEU A 28 12.17 -6.71 1.44
C LEU A 28 12.36 -8.04 0.70
N PHE A 29 11.30 -8.50 0.05
CA PHE A 29 11.30 -9.65 -0.84
C PHE A 29 10.95 -9.18 -2.24
N ASN A 30 11.70 -9.64 -3.23
CA ASN A 30 11.49 -9.29 -4.62
C ASN A 30 11.32 -10.58 -5.42
N LYS A 31 10.21 -10.69 -6.14
CA LYS A 31 9.92 -11.82 -7.01
C LYS A 31 9.62 -11.31 -8.41
N LYS A 32 10.43 -11.68 -9.38
CA LYS A 32 10.19 -11.37 -10.78
C LYS A 32 9.51 -12.55 -11.46
N PHE A 33 8.50 -12.27 -12.26
CA PHE A 33 7.83 -13.30 -13.05
C PHE A 33 7.56 -12.80 -14.46
N ARG A 34 7.33 -13.76 -15.33
CA ARG A 34 7.07 -13.56 -16.75
C ARG A 34 5.63 -13.93 -17.04
N GLU A 35 4.92 -13.06 -17.73
CA GLU A 35 3.51 -13.26 -18.07
C GLU A 35 3.33 -13.20 -19.59
N PHE A 36 2.48 -14.08 -20.12
CA PHE A 36 2.10 -14.04 -21.52
C PHE A 36 0.86 -13.17 -21.69
N VAL A 37 1.01 -12.08 -22.46
CA VAL A 37 -0.08 -11.17 -22.79
C VAL A 37 -0.25 -11.18 -24.31
N GLY A 38 -1.19 -12.00 -24.80
CA GLY A 38 -1.35 -12.26 -26.23
C GLY A 38 -0.12 -12.98 -26.78
N GLU A 39 0.52 -12.40 -27.79
CA GLU A 39 1.76 -12.92 -28.39
C GLU A 39 3.04 -12.37 -27.76
N ARG A 40 2.90 -11.50 -26.75
CA ARG A 40 4.03 -10.85 -26.07
C ARG A 40 4.32 -11.51 -24.74
N ILE A 41 5.58 -11.44 -24.35
CA ILE A 41 6.00 -11.81 -23.00
C ILE A 41 6.28 -10.52 -22.23
N GLU A 42 5.57 -10.32 -21.16
CA GLU A 42 5.81 -9.19 -20.24
C GLU A 42 6.49 -9.71 -18.97
N TYR A 43 7.46 -8.92 -18.47
CA TYR A 43 8.15 -9.21 -17.23
C TYR A 43 7.61 -8.29 -16.15
N ASN A 44 7.03 -8.88 -15.12
CA ASN A 44 6.50 -8.17 -13.96
C ASN A 44 7.32 -8.50 -12.72
N SER A 45 7.29 -7.61 -11.75
CA SER A 45 7.92 -7.85 -10.45
C SER A 45 6.91 -7.63 -9.35
N GLU A 46 6.88 -8.56 -8.41
CA GLU A 46 6.18 -8.43 -7.15
C GLU A 46 7.20 -8.12 -6.07
N GLU A 47 6.91 -7.14 -5.26
CA GLU A 47 7.74 -6.82 -4.11
C GLU A 47 6.86 -6.77 -2.88
N ILE A 48 7.35 -7.33 -1.78
CA ILE A 48 6.64 -7.29 -0.51
C ILE A 48 7.62 -6.90 0.59
N ILE A 49 7.21 -5.93 1.39
CA ILE A 49 7.92 -5.57 2.61
C ILE A 49 7.19 -6.25 3.75
N VAL A 50 7.88 -7.12 4.45
CA VAL A 50 7.34 -7.80 5.64
C VAL A 50 7.72 -7.00 6.87
N LEU A 51 6.73 -6.57 7.64
CA LEU A 51 6.94 -5.87 8.90
C LEU A 51 7.00 -6.88 10.04
N VAL A 52 8.00 -6.72 10.91
CA VAL A 52 8.27 -7.62 12.01
C VAL A 52 8.32 -6.84 13.32
N GLU A 53 7.66 -7.35 14.34
CA GLU A 53 7.71 -6.79 15.70
C GLU A 53 8.07 -7.91 16.66
N SER A 54 9.20 -7.73 17.39
CA SER A 54 9.70 -8.73 18.34
C SER A 54 9.82 -10.15 17.73
N GLY A 55 10.29 -10.23 16.48
CA GLY A 55 10.46 -11.50 15.77
C GLY A 55 9.19 -12.08 15.14
N ILE A 56 8.05 -11.40 15.30
CA ILE A 56 6.75 -11.86 14.79
C ILE A 56 6.40 -11.03 13.54
N LYS A 57 6.00 -11.70 12.45
CA LYS A 57 5.50 -11.05 11.24
C LYS A 57 4.12 -10.46 11.54
N VAL A 58 4.00 -9.14 11.49
CA VAL A 58 2.77 -8.44 11.90
C VAL A 58 2.00 -7.82 10.75
N GLY A 59 2.61 -7.70 9.59
CA GLY A 59 1.96 -7.12 8.42
C GLY A 59 2.89 -7.02 7.24
N GLY A 60 2.42 -6.39 6.19
CA GLY A 60 3.21 -6.21 4.99
C GLY A 60 2.73 -5.09 4.09
N ILE A 61 3.60 -4.69 3.20
CA ILE A 61 3.33 -3.71 2.16
C ILE A 61 3.65 -4.38 0.82
N TYR A 62 2.62 -4.59 0.02
CA TYR A 62 2.72 -5.30 -1.24
C TYR A 62 2.64 -4.33 -2.42
N ARG A 63 3.49 -4.56 -3.42
CA ARG A 63 3.50 -3.81 -4.67
C ARG A 63 3.72 -4.76 -5.86
N MET A 64 2.95 -4.57 -6.92
CA MET A 64 3.17 -5.26 -8.19
C MET A 64 3.38 -4.22 -9.30
N GLY A 65 4.56 -4.23 -9.91
CA GLY A 65 4.95 -3.22 -10.90
C GLY A 65 4.94 -1.82 -10.31
N SER A 66 4.41 -0.84 -11.05
CA SER A 66 4.23 0.54 -10.61
C SER A 66 2.80 0.84 -10.15
N VAL A 67 2.04 -0.22 -9.83
CA VAL A 67 0.66 -0.11 -9.38
C VAL A 67 0.61 0.29 -7.90
N ASP A 68 -0.58 0.57 -7.43
CA ASP A 68 -0.87 1.01 -6.08
C ASP A 68 -0.29 0.09 -4.99
N ILE A 69 0.14 0.69 -3.90
CA ILE A 69 0.67 -0.04 -2.75
C ILE A 69 -0.48 -0.59 -1.93
N HIS A 70 -0.41 -1.87 -1.59
CA HIS A 70 -1.39 -2.53 -0.74
C HIS A 70 -0.80 -2.80 0.63
N VAL A 71 -1.35 -2.17 1.65
CA VAL A 71 -0.86 -2.28 3.03
C VAL A 71 -1.80 -3.12 3.86
N VAL A 72 -1.26 -4.09 4.59
CA VAL A 72 -2.04 -4.94 5.49
C VAL A 72 -1.33 -5.10 6.83
N MET A 73 -2.13 -5.21 7.89
CA MET A 73 -1.66 -5.50 9.25
C MET A 73 -2.54 -6.58 9.85
N GLU A 74 -1.92 -7.49 10.61
CA GLU A 74 -2.67 -8.44 11.45
C GLU A 74 -3.56 -7.66 12.42
N GLU A 75 -4.79 -8.10 12.60
CA GLU A 75 -5.80 -7.37 13.36
C GLU A 75 -5.34 -6.98 14.77
N LYS A 76 -4.73 -7.92 15.50
CA LYS A 76 -4.27 -7.67 16.86
C LYS A 76 -3.12 -6.67 17.00
N TYR A 77 -2.45 -6.33 15.89
CA TYR A 77 -1.36 -5.37 15.88
C TYR A 77 -1.78 -4.00 15.33
N ARG A 78 -3.02 -3.84 14.92
CA ARG A 78 -3.55 -2.56 14.43
C ARG A 78 -3.64 -1.56 15.58
N GLY A 79 -3.43 -0.28 15.26
CA GLY A 79 -3.50 0.80 16.24
C GLY A 79 -2.29 0.94 17.15
N GLN A 80 -1.22 0.17 16.91
CA GLN A 80 0.02 0.25 17.71
C GLN A 80 1.10 1.10 17.04
N HIS A 81 0.76 1.83 15.98
CA HIS A 81 1.66 2.71 15.23
C HIS A 81 2.85 2.01 14.55
N ILE A 82 2.82 0.69 14.40
CA ILE A 82 3.91 -0.08 13.76
C ILE A 82 4.10 0.37 12.32
N LEU A 83 3.03 0.40 11.54
CA LEU A 83 3.06 0.81 10.15
C LEU A 83 3.46 2.29 10.01
N SER A 84 2.82 3.19 10.75
CA SER A 84 3.11 4.62 10.68
C SER A 84 4.55 4.94 11.07
N ASN A 85 5.09 4.26 12.07
CA ASN A 85 6.49 4.41 12.46
C ASN A 85 7.44 3.96 11.35
N PHE A 86 7.13 2.85 10.68
CA PHE A 86 7.91 2.40 9.53
C PHE A 86 7.83 3.41 8.38
N LEU A 87 6.64 3.88 8.02
CA LEU A 87 6.45 4.85 6.92
C LEU A 87 7.20 6.16 7.19
N LYS A 88 7.25 6.61 8.42
CA LYS A 88 7.98 7.83 8.82
C LYS A 88 9.50 7.74 8.65
N THR A 89 10.05 6.52 8.53
CA THR A 89 11.49 6.37 8.28
C THR A 89 11.91 6.85 6.89
N GLY A 90 10.95 7.02 5.97
CA GLY A 90 11.24 7.37 4.58
C GLY A 90 11.82 6.23 3.76
N THR A 91 11.88 5.03 4.31
CA THR A 91 12.48 3.86 3.65
C THR A 91 11.76 3.50 2.36
N ILE A 92 10.44 3.63 2.31
CA ILE A 92 9.65 3.33 1.10
C ILE A 92 10.10 4.20 -0.07
N GLY A 93 10.29 5.49 0.13
CA GLY A 93 10.74 6.40 -0.93
C GLY A 93 12.13 6.09 -1.44
N LYS A 94 12.98 5.47 -0.62
CA LYS A 94 14.31 5.00 -1.03
C LYS A 94 14.25 3.71 -1.83
N ILE A 95 13.32 2.81 -1.48
CA ILE A 95 13.15 1.52 -2.15
C ILE A 95 12.41 1.68 -3.47
N TRP A 96 11.37 2.49 -3.50
CA TRP A 96 10.49 2.70 -4.65
C TRP A 96 10.42 4.18 -5.07
N PRO A 97 11.55 4.76 -5.53
CA PRO A 97 11.57 6.17 -5.91
C PRO A 97 10.66 6.50 -7.09
N GLU A 98 10.33 5.54 -7.94
CA GLU A 98 9.39 5.68 -9.04
C GLU A 98 7.94 5.81 -8.59
N ASN A 99 7.61 5.39 -7.38
CA ASN A 99 6.29 5.54 -6.80
C ASN A 99 6.13 6.92 -6.13
N THR A 100 6.32 7.98 -6.91
CA THR A 100 6.15 9.36 -6.43
C THR A 100 4.71 9.84 -6.52
N SER A 101 3.86 9.12 -7.25
CA SER A 101 2.45 9.44 -7.40
C SER A 101 1.62 8.17 -7.49
N VAL A 102 0.37 8.27 -7.05
CA VAL A 102 -0.58 7.17 -7.00
C VAL A 102 -1.95 7.64 -7.48
N GLU A 103 -2.69 6.75 -8.13
CA GLU A 103 -4.08 6.97 -8.50
C GLU A 103 -4.97 6.19 -7.54
N LEU A 104 -5.84 6.89 -6.81
CA LEU A 104 -6.72 6.26 -5.84
C LEU A 104 -8.02 5.79 -6.49
N CYS A 105 -8.39 4.54 -6.24
CA CYS A 105 -9.61 3.92 -6.72
C CYS A 105 -10.57 3.62 -5.57
N GLY A 106 -11.88 3.58 -5.86
CA GLY A 106 -12.89 3.19 -4.87
C GLY A 106 -13.10 4.20 -3.75
N VAL A 107 -12.85 5.47 -4.00
CA VAL A 107 -13.03 6.53 -3.00
C VAL A 107 -14.37 7.23 -3.24
N TYR A 108 -15.33 7.03 -2.35
CA TYR A 108 -16.67 7.59 -2.43
C TYR A 108 -17.09 8.40 -1.19
N THR A 109 -16.30 8.39 -0.13
CA THR A 109 -16.57 9.16 1.09
C THR A 109 -15.35 10.00 1.48
N GLN A 110 -15.60 11.08 2.20
CA GLN A 110 -14.53 11.94 2.72
C GLN A 110 -13.61 11.15 3.67
N GLU A 111 -14.18 10.27 4.48
CA GLU A 111 -13.42 9.44 5.41
C GLU A 111 -12.45 8.51 4.68
N GLU A 112 -12.90 7.84 3.61
CA GLU A 112 -12.04 6.99 2.78
C GLU A 112 -10.91 7.80 2.15
N TYR A 113 -11.23 8.99 1.63
CA TYR A 113 -10.26 9.88 1.01
C TYR A 113 -9.20 10.34 2.02
N ASP A 114 -9.62 10.79 3.19
CA ASP A 114 -8.72 11.30 4.22
C ASP A 114 -7.73 10.21 4.67
N LYS A 115 -8.18 8.97 4.83
CA LYS A 115 -7.32 7.83 5.19
C LYS A 115 -6.30 7.52 4.10
N LYS A 116 -6.72 7.44 2.85
CA LYS A 116 -5.84 7.14 1.72
C LYS A 116 -4.86 8.28 1.46
N LYS A 117 -5.33 9.53 1.56
CA LYS A 117 -4.48 10.71 1.43
C LYS A 117 -3.40 10.76 2.51
N TYR A 118 -3.77 10.48 3.75
CA TYR A 118 -2.82 10.42 4.87
C TYR A 118 -1.73 9.36 4.61
N LEU A 119 -2.12 8.18 4.17
CA LEU A 119 -1.17 7.11 3.84
C LEU A 119 -0.24 7.51 2.69
N ALA A 120 -0.78 8.11 1.63
CA ALA A 120 0.01 8.60 0.52
C ALA A 120 1.03 9.67 0.97
N GLN A 121 0.62 10.59 1.83
CA GLN A 121 1.49 11.61 2.40
C GLN A 121 2.63 11.00 3.23
N LEU A 122 2.33 9.99 4.03
CA LEU A 122 3.36 9.26 4.79
C LEU A 122 4.38 8.59 3.88
N CYS A 123 3.93 8.10 2.73
CA CYS A 123 4.79 7.48 1.72
C CYS A 123 5.48 8.51 0.80
N HIS A 124 5.29 9.79 1.02
CA HIS A 124 5.78 10.88 0.16
C HIS A 124 5.29 10.78 -1.28
N MET A 125 4.06 10.33 -1.47
CA MET A 125 3.41 10.19 -2.77
C MET A 125 2.39 11.31 -2.98
N SER A 126 2.32 11.83 -4.22
CA SER A 126 1.25 12.71 -4.64
C SER A 126 0.08 11.89 -5.21
N ILE A 127 -1.11 12.44 -5.20
CA ILE A 127 -2.31 11.76 -5.72
C ILE A 127 -2.62 12.33 -7.10
N LYS A 128 -2.50 11.51 -8.16
CA LYS A 128 -2.70 11.93 -9.55
C LYS A 128 -4.12 12.41 -9.83
N ASN A 129 -5.12 11.74 -9.28
CA ASN A 129 -6.54 12.03 -9.50
C ASN A 129 -7.19 12.80 -8.35
N GLU A 130 -6.40 13.58 -7.62
CA GLU A 130 -6.87 14.34 -6.46
C GLU A 130 -8.05 15.27 -6.80
N GLN A 131 -7.95 16.02 -7.88
CA GLN A 131 -8.99 16.96 -8.30
C GLN A 131 -10.29 16.24 -8.69
N GLU A 132 -10.19 15.11 -9.37
CA GLU A 132 -11.36 14.30 -9.73
C GLU A 132 -12.09 13.76 -8.50
N ILE A 133 -11.33 13.30 -7.51
CA ILE A 133 -11.88 12.79 -6.26
C ILE A 133 -12.58 13.91 -5.50
N GLU A 134 -11.95 15.06 -5.37
CA GLU A 134 -12.51 16.22 -4.65
C GLU A 134 -13.79 16.70 -5.32
N LYS A 135 -13.85 16.76 -6.65
CA LYS A 135 -15.06 17.10 -7.40
C LYS A 135 -16.19 16.09 -7.16
N ARG A 136 -15.84 14.80 -7.16
CA ARG A 136 -16.82 13.72 -6.91
C ARG A 136 -17.40 13.82 -5.51
N LEU A 137 -16.56 14.03 -4.51
CA LEU A 137 -17.00 14.14 -3.11
C LEU A 137 -17.87 15.36 -2.90
N THR A 138 -17.52 16.50 -3.50
CA THR A 138 -18.34 17.72 -3.46
C THR A 138 -19.70 17.47 -4.10
N TYR A 139 -19.73 16.83 -5.25
CA TYR A 139 -20.98 16.48 -5.94
C TYR A 139 -21.87 15.56 -5.09
N ILE A 140 -21.29 14.54 -4.46
CA ILE A 140 -22.03 13.63 -3.57
C ILE A 140 -22.65 14.39 -2.40
N GLU A 141 -21.90 15.30 -1.76
CA GLU A 141 -22.39 16.10 -0.65
C GLU A 141 -23.52 17.05 -1.09
N GLU A 142 -23.39 17.66 -2.26
CA GLU A 142 -24.45 18.52 -2.83
C GLU A 142 -25.73 17.71 -3.10
N CYS A 143 -25.60 16.50 -3.64
CA CYS A 143 -26.75 15.61 -3.85
C CYS A 143 -27.42 15.22 -2.54
N LYS A 144 -26.65 14.91 -1.50
CA LYS A 144 -27.19 14.59 -0.17
C LYS A 144 -27.99 15.76 0.42
N LYS A 145 -27.46 16.98 0.31
CA LYS A 145 -28.15 18.18 0.78
C LYS A 145 -29.45 18.43 0.02
N LYS A 146 -29.41 18.26 -1.31
CA LYS A 146 -30.58 18.50 -2.17
C LYS A 146 -31.74 17.54 -1.88
N TYR A 147 -31.44 16.28 -1.57
CA TYR A 147 -32.45 15.24 -1.36
C TYR A 147 -32.68 14.91 0.12
N LYS A 148 -32.03 15.64 1.02
CA LYS A 148 -32.24 15.50 2.45
C LYS A 148 -33.56 16.16 2.84
N ARG A 149 -34.46 15.40 3.42
CA ARG A 149 -35.72 15.88 3.97
C ARG A 149 -35.70 15.87 5.50
#